data_f16e048f0a43791c23694486e0c7083a
#
_entry.id   f16e048f0a43791c23694486e0c7083a
#
_cell.length_a   1.000
_cell.length_b   1.000
_cell.length_c   1.000
_cell.angle_alpha   90.00
_cell.angle_beta   90.00
_cell.angle_gamma   90.00
#
_symmetry.space_group_name_H-M   'P 1'
#
loop_
_entity.id
_entity.type
_entity.pdbx_description
1 polymer ?
#
loop_
_entity_poly.entity_id
_entity_poly.type
_entity_poly.pdbx_seq_one_letter_code
_entity_poly.pdbx_strand_id
1 'polypeptide(L)'
;MRRKATLLNIISGLLLQCCTLISGFVIPRIVLTYFGSDVNGLVSSLNQFLSYITLVEGGISGVIIANLYKPLVDGDNEKLSSVMVTSDRFYKKIGCIFIIYSLFLACLYPAIFKQEFSYLYVASLTIVLSINLLIQYMFSLTLKNLLTADKKTYIANFTQMAITLSNIVMAIISVWIYPSIHFLKLISGCLFLLQPVIFKSYSNRNYKINWKSKID
;
A
#
# COMPACT_ATOMS: atom_id res chain seq x y z
N MET A 1 2.34 29.81 -5.91
CA MET A 1 2.34 28.35 -6.13
C MET A 1 2.00 27.52 -4.88
N ARG A 2 2.52 27.84 -3.68
CA ARG A 2 2.29 27.07 -2.43
C ARG A 2 0.80 26.91 -2.04
N ARG A 3 -0.03 27.97 -2.14
CA ARG A 3 -1.47 27.90 -1.80
C ARG A 3 -2.26 26.92 -2.68
N LYS A 4 -1.97 26.85 -3.98
CA LYS A 4 -2.64 25.92 -4.91
C LYS A 4 -2.32 24.45 -4.56
N ALA A 5 -1.07 24.13 -4.24
CA ALA A 5 -0.67 22.78 -3.84
C ALA A 5 -1.35 22.36 -2.53
N THR A 6 -1.43 23.29 -1.55
CA THR A 6 -2.12 23.02 -0.28
C THR A 6 -3.61 22.74 -0.49
N LEU A 7 -4.29 23.55 -1.30
CA LEU A 7 -5.70 23.31 -1.65
C LEU A 7 -5.91 21.97 -2.36
N LEU A 8 -5.04 21.65 -3.33
CA LEU A 8 -5.09 20.36 -4.03
C LEU A 8 -4.87 19.18 -3.07
N ASN A 9 -3.95 19.30 -2.11
CA ASN A 9 -3.72 18.27 -1.10
C ASN A 9 -4.96 18.06 -0.22
N ILE A 10 -5.62 19.14 0.21
CA ILE A 10 -6.83 19.07 1.03
C ILE A 10 -7.97 18.42 0.22
N ILE A 11 -8.25 18.95 -0.97
CA ILE A 11 -9.35 18.45 -1.81
C ILE A 11 -9.12 16.98 -2.18
N SER A 12 -7.91 16.64 -2.64
CA SER A 12 -7.60 15.26 -3.02
C SER A 12 -7.65 14.30 -1.82
N GLY A 13 -7.27 14.77 -0.61
CA GLY A 13 -7.40 13.99 0.62
C GLY A 13 -8.85 13.70 0.97
N LEU A 14 -9.72 14.72 0.90
CA LEU A 14 -11.16 14.55 1.15
C LEU A 14 -11.80 13.61 0.12
N LEU A 15 -11.49 13.80 -1.16
CA LEU A 15 -12.00 12.92 -2.23
C LEU A 15 -11.54 11.48 -2.05
N LEU A 16 -10.27 11.27 -1.70
CA LEU A 16 -9.74 9.94 -1.41
C LEU A 16 -10.48 9.31 -0.23
N GLN A 17 -10.74 10.08 0.85
CA GLN A 17 -11.49 9.57 2.00
C GLN A 17 -12.91 9.14 1.62
N CYS A 18 -13.60 9.93 0.80
CA CYS A 18 -14.92 9.55 0.27
C CYS A 18 -14.85 8.25 -0.55
N CYS A 19 -13.88 8.13 -1.47
CA CYS A 19 -13.69 6.90 -2.25
C CYS A 19 -13.36 5.69 -1.37
N THR A 20 -12.55 5.88 -0.32
CA THR A 20 -12.21 4.82 0.63
C THR A 20 -13.43 4.36 1.42
N LEU A 21 -14.27 5.29 1.87
CA LEU A 21 -15.53 4.96 2.54
C LEU A 21 -16.46 4.15 1.62
N ILE A 22 -16.65 4.60 0.38
CA ILE A 22 -17.46 3.87 -0.61
C ILE A 22 -16.90 2.45 -0.82
N SER A 23 -15.60 2.34 -1.03
CA SER A 23 -14.93 1.03 -1.19
C SER A 23 -15.11 0.14 0.05
N GLY A 24 -15.03 0.74 1.24
CA GLY A 24 -15.21 0.05 2.53
C GLY A 24 -16.60 -0.53 2.74
N PHE A 25 -17.62 0.00 2.04
CA PHE A 25 -18.98 -0.58 2.02
C PHE A 25 -19.18 -1.55 0.85
N VAL A 26 -18.71 -1.19 -0.34
CA VAL A 26 -18.97 -1.94 -1.57
C VAL A 26 -18.23 -3.28 -1.59
N ILE A 27 -16.93 -3.29 -1.27
CA ILE A 27 -16.13 -4.51 -1.32
C ILE A 27 -16.59 -5.57 -0.32
N PRO A 28 -16.83 -5.26 0.98
CA PRO A 28 -17.38 -6.25 1.90
C PRO A 28 -18.77 -6.73 1.49
N ARG A 29 -19.63 -5.87 0.92
CA ARG A 29 -20.94 -6.29 0.42
C ARG A 29 -20.81 -7.28 -0.72
N ILE A 30 -19.91 -7.07 -1.66
CA ILE A 30 -19.61 -8.04 -2.72
C ILE A 30 -19.17 -9.37 -2.11
N VAL A 31 -18.22 -9.32 -1.16
CA VAL A 31 -17.71 -10.54 -0.51
C VAL A 31 -18.83 -11.27 0.25
N LEU A 32 -19.65 -10.56 1.01
CA LEU A 32 -20.78 -11.13 1.74
C LEU A 32 -21.80 -11.79 0.81
N THR A 33 -22.13 -11.12 -0.30
CA THR A 33 -23.17 -11.59 -1.24
C THR A 33 -22.75 -12.85 -2.00
N TYR A 34 -21.47 -12.96 -2.38
CA TYR A 34 -20.99 -14.04 -3.26
C TYR A 34 -20.24 -15.14 -2.53
N PHE A 35 -19.63 -14.83 -1.37
CA PHE A 35 -18.79 -15.79 -0.63
C PHE A 35 -19.26 -16.06 0.80
N GLY A 36 -20.26 -15.32 1.28
CA GLY A 36 -20.84 -15.51 2.62
C GLY A 36 -20.12 -14.77 3.74
N SER A 37 -20.72 -14.84 4.93
CA SER A 37 -20.24 -14.15 6.15
C SER A 37 -18.90 -14.68 6.63
N ASP A 38 -18.69 -15.99 6.54
CA ASP A 38 -17.52 -16.67 7.10
C ASP A 38 -16.25 -16.31 6.34
N VAL A 39 -16.33 -16.25 4.99
CA VAL A 39 -15.23 -15.77 4.14
C VAL A 39 -14.95 -14.28 4.39
N ASN A 40 -16.00 -13.46 4.55
CA ASN A 40 -15.80 -12.04 4.85
C ASN A 40 -15.15 -11.83 6.22
N GLY A 41 -15.57 -12.59 7.22
CA GLY A 41 -14.97 -12.61 8.55
C GLY A 41 -13.50 -13.03 8.52
N LEU A 42 -13.19 -14.12 7.79
CA LEU A 42 -11.84 -14.61 7.60
C LEU A 42 -10.93 -13.52 6.93
N VAL A 43 -11.39 -12.94 5.82
CA VAL A 43 -10.64 -11.87 5.13
C VAL A 43 -10.41 -10.66 6.04
N SER A 44 -11.42 -10.27 6.81
CA SER A 44 -11.32 -9.12 7.72
C SER A 44 -10.32 -9.39 8.85
N SER A 45 -10.37 -10.57 9.46
CA SER A 45 -9.41 -11.00 10.49
C SER A 45 -7.98 -11.06 9.95
N LEU A 46 -7.78 -11.72 8.81
CA LEU A 46 -6.45 -11.81 8.19
C LEU A 46 -5.88 -10.43 7.87
N ASN A 47 -6.68 -9.52 7.29
CA ASN A 47 -6.25 -8.15 7.03
C ASN A 47 -5.85 -7.42 8.31
N GLN A 48 -6.56 -7.63 9.40
CA GLN A 48 -6.25 -7.01 10.69
C GLN A 48 -4.91 -7.52 11.24
N PHE A 49 -4.68 -8.83 11.22
CA PHE A 49 -3.38 -9.39 11.60
C PHE A 49 -2.25 -8.89 10.71
N LEU A 50 -2.42 -8.93 9.38
CA LEU A 50 -1.41 -8.41 8.44
C LEU A 50 -1.11 -6.94 8.68
N SER A 51 -2.09 -6.12 9.07
CA SER A 51 -1.91 -4.68 9.32
C SER A 51 -1.07 -4.37 10.56
N TYR A 52 -0.85 -5.31 11.48
CA TYR A 52 0.01 -5.09 12.66
C TYR A 52 1.46 -4.73 12.28
N ILE A 53 1.93 -5.11 11.10
CA ILE A 53 3.25 -4.68 10.63
C ILE A 53 3.37 -3.16 10.52
N THR A 54 2.27 -2.44 10.31
CA THR A 54 2.26 -0.98 10.25
C THR A 54 2.66 -0.32 11.57
N LEU A 55 2.55 -1.03 12.69
CA LEU A 55 3.02 -0.58 14.00
C LEU A 55 4.56 -0.49 14.03
N VAL A 56 5.24 -1.39 13.30
CA VAL A 56 6.71 -1.37 13.16
C VAL A 56 7.17 -0.14 12.37
N GLU A 57 6.35 0.30 11.41
CA GLU A 57 6.61 1.52 10.64
C GLU A 57 6.43 2.80 11.48
N GLY A 58 5.60 2.74 12.54
CA GLY A 58 5.05 3.85 13.28
C GLY A 58 6.02 5.01 13.52
N GLY A 59 5.69 6.19 13.01
CA GLY A 59 6.47 7.42 13.17
C GLY A 59 7.69 7.57 12.27
N ILE A 60 8.25 6.51 11.70
CA ILE A 60 9.48 6.56 10.88
C ILE A 60 9.24 7.33 9.58
N SER A 61 8.09 7.17 8.96
CA SER A 61 7.68 7.98 7.80
C SER A 61 7.75 9.48 8.10
N GLY A 62 7.34 9.90 9.30
CA GLY A 62 7.43 11.29 9.75
C GLY A 62 8.87 11.80 9.82
N VAL A 63 9.79 10.98 10.36
CA VAL A 63 11.22 11.31 10.45
C VAL A 63 11.83 11.42 9.05
N ILE A 64 11.52 10.48 8.14
CA ILE A 64 12.00 10.53 6.75
C ILE A 64 11.50 11.79 6.05
N ILE A 65 10.21 12.12 6.17
CA ILE A 65 9.63 13.33 5.58
C ILE A 65 10.33 14.58 6.11
N ALA A 66 10.59 14.66 7.42
CA ALA A 66 11.27 15.79 8.03
C ALA A 66 12.70 15.97 7.48
N ASN A 67 13.45 14.87 7.29
CA ASN A 67 14.80 14.89 6.73
C ASN A 67 14.83 15.23 5.23
N LEU A 68 13.74 15.01 4.50
CA LEU A 68 13.62 15.38 3.08
C LEU A 68 13.35 16.88 2.85
N TYR A 69 12.79 17.61 3.84
CA TYR A 69 12.40 19.01 3.66
C TYR A 69 13.60 19.91 3.30
N LYS A 70 14.68 19.83 4.06
CA LYS A 70 15.84 20.70 3.87
C LYS A 70 16.51 20.48 2.51
N PRO A 71 16.89 19.24 2.11
CA PRO A 71 17.45 18.98 0.79
C PRO A 71 16.56 19.42 -0.37
N LEU A 72 15.23 19.29 -0.23
CA LEU A 72 14.28 19.74 -1.26
C LEU A 72 14.23 21.27 -1.40
N VAL A 73 14.35 22.00 -0.28
CA VAL A 73 14.34 23.48 -0.30
C VAL A 73 15.66 24.04 -0.81
N ASP A 74 16.77 23.46 -0.38
CA ASP A 74 18.13 23.90 -0.73
C ASP A 74 18.54 23.45 -2.15
N GLY A 75 17.78 22.52 -2.76
CA GLY A 75 18.12 21.94 -4.08
C GLY A 75 19.33 20.99 -4.02
N ASP A 76 19.68 20.48 -2.83
CA ASP A 76 20.81 19.58 -2.60
C ASP A 76 20.45 18.16 -3.04
N ASN A 77 20.75 17.85 -4.31
CA ASN A 77 20.44 16.55 -4.89
C ASN A 77 21.27 15.40 -4.29
N GLU A 78 22.43 15.69 -3.72
CA GLU A 78 23.31 14.68 -3.12
C GLU A 78 22.71 14.21 -1.78
N LYS A 79 22.38 15.15 -0.88
CA LYS A 79 21.68 14.83 0.37
C LYS A 79 20.30 14.25 0.15
N LEU A 80 19.54 14.76 -0.85
CA LEU A 80 18.26 14.18 -1.22
C LEU A 80 18.42 12.70 -1.59
N SER A 81 19.43 12.40 -2.42
CA SER A 81 19.70 11.02 -2.85
C SER A 81 20.12 10.12 -1.68
N SER A 82 20.95 10.61 -0.76
CA SER A 82 21.36 9.88 0.44
C SER A 82 20.16 9.51 1.31
N VAL A 83 19.30 10.48 1.65
CA VAL A 83 18.08 10.23 2.44
C VAL A 83 17.15 9.24 1.74
N MET A 84 16.97 9.37 0.41
CA MET A 84 16.12 8.47 -0.38
C MET A 84 16.67 7.04 -0.39
N VAL A 85 17.96 6.84 -0.58
CA VAL A 85 18.60 5.51 -0.58
C VAL A 85 18.50 4.87 0.81
N THR A 86 18.76 5.65 1.87
CA THR A 86 18.65 5.18 3.26
C THR A 86 17.22 4.75 3.58
N SER A 87 16.23 5.56 3.19
CA SER A 87 14.80 5.26 3.37
C SER A 87 14.38 4.01 2.60
N ASP A 88 14.81 3.86 1.36
CA ASP A 88 14.50 2.70 0.51
C ASP A 88 15.03 1.40 1.12
N ARG A 89 16.27 1.41 1.61
CA ARG A 89 16.85 0.26 2.31
C ARG A 89 16.11 -0.08 3.59
N PHE A 90 15.71 0.94 4.34
CA PHE A 90 14.95 0.74 5.56
C PHE A 90 13.59 0.08 5.28
N TYR A 91 12.81 0.60 4.32
CA TYR A 91 11.52 0.00 3.97
C TYR A 91 11.66 -1.40 3.36
N LYS A 92 12.70 -1.65 2.58
CA LYS A 92 13.00 -3.01 2.09
C LYS A 92 13.31 -3.99 3.23
N LYS A 93 14.01 -3.55 4.28
CA LYS A 93 14.19 -4.38 5.48
C LYS A 93 12.86 -4.70 6.17
N ILE A 94 11.96 -3.71 6.32
CA ILE A 94 10.61 -3.96 6.85
C ILE A 94 9.86 -4.92 5.92
N GLY A 95 9.94 -4.75 4.62
CA GLY A 95 9.34 -5.67 3.65
C GLY A 95 9.84 -7.10 3.78
N CYS A 96 11.15 -7.31 4.02
CA CYS A 96 11.71 -8.64 4.29
C CYS A 96 11.18 -9.22 5.62
N ILE A 97 11.10 -8.41 6.66
CA ILE A 97 10.48 -8.82 7.95
C ILE A 97 9.01 -9.19 7.73
N PHE A 98 8.31 -8.40 6.92
CA PHE A 98 6.91 -8.66 6.59
C PHE A 98 6.70 -9.96 5.81
N ILE A 99 7.62 -10.34 4.90
CA ILE A 99 7.58 -11.65 4.22
C ILE A 99 7.63 -12.78 5.26
N ILE A 100 8.59 -12.72 6.18
CA ILE A 100 8.73 -13.73 7.24
C ILE A 100 7.47 -13.77 8.11
N TYR A 101 6.97 -12.60 8.50
CA TYR A 101 5.74 -12.47 9.29
C TYR A 101 4.51 -13.03 8.57
N SER A 102 4.34 -12.72 7.28
CA SER A 102 3.19 -13.20 6.50
C SER A 102 3.23 -14.72 6.28
N LEU A 103 4.41 -15.31 6.08
CA LEU A 103 4.60 -16.76 6.00
C LEU A 103 4.31 -17.43 7.35
N PHE A 104 4.80 -16.85 8.43
CA PHE A 104 4.52 -17.33 9.78
C PHE A 104 3.02 -17.29 10.08
N LEU A 105 2.35 -16.19 9.72
CA LEU A 105 0.90 -16.05 9.87
C LEU A 105 0.15 -17.07 9.01
N ALA A 106 0.59 -17.31 7.77
CA ALA A 106 -0.02 -18.29 6.87
C ALA A 106 0.07 -19.74 7.42
N CYS A 107 1.12 -20.04 8.17
CA CYS A 107 1.27 -21.33 8.83
C CYS A 107 0.50 -21.43 10.14
N LEU A 108 0.54 -20.39 10.98
CA LEU A 108 -0.01 -20.43 12.33
C LEU A 108 -1.52 -20.18 12.38
N TYR A 109 -2.00 -19.21 11.60
CA TYR A 109 -3.40 -18.80 11.67
C TYR A 109 -4.37 -19.96 11.45
N PRO A 110 -4.23 -20.78 10.37
CA PRO A 110 -5.11 -21.92 10.16
C PRO A 110 -4.94 -23.05 11.20
N ALA A 111 -3.79 -23.11 11.89
CA ALA A 111 -3.54 -24.10 12.94
C ALA A 111 -4.19 -23.74 14.28
N ILE A 112 -4.23 -22.44 14.62
CA ILE A 112 -4.75 -21.93 15.89
C ILE A 112 -6.27 -21.73 15.81
N PHE A 113 -6.72 -21.10 14.76
CA PHE A 113 -8.13 -20.83 14.55
C PHE A 113 -8.75 -21.98 13.76
N LYS A 114 -9.33 -22.95 14.49
CA LYS A 114 -10.11 -24.05 13.88
C LYS A 114 -11.28 -23.43 13.11
N GLN A 115 -11.14 -23.37 11.80
CA GLN A 115 -12.12 -22.80 10.88
C GLN A 115 -12.77 -23.89 10.06
N GLU A 116 -13.94 -23.61 9.50
CA GLU A 116 -14.63 -24.48 8.53
C GLU A 116 -13.87 -24.62 7.21
N PHE A 117 -12.78 -23.82 7.04
CA PHE A 117 -11.96 -23.82 5.83
C PHE A 117 -10.75 -24.74 5.93
N SER A 118 -10.36 -25.33 4.78
CA SER A 118 -9.15 -26.14 4.72
C SER A 118 -7.90 -25.31 5.03
N TYR A 119 -6.90 -25.94 5.62
CA TYR A 119 -5.62 -25.32 5.97
C TYR A 119 -4.99 -24.56 4.78
N LEU A 120 -4.93 -25.22 3.60
CA LEU A 120 -4.34 -24.66 2.39
C LEU A 120 -5.12 -23.44 1.87
N TYR A 121 -6.44 -23.44 2.02
CA TYR A 121 -7.28 -22.30 1.62
C TYR A 121 -6.94 -21.05 2.42
N VAL A 122 -6.84 -21.16 3.74
CA VAL A 122 -6.52 -20.04 4.62
C VAL A 122 -5.08 -19.59 4.42
N ALA A 123 -4.13 -20.51 4.32
CA ALA A 123 -2.72 -20.19 4.10
C ALA A 123 -2.49 -19.46 2.76
N SER A 124 -3.07 -19.97 1.67
CA SER A 124 -2.95 -19.31 0.36
C SER A 124 -3.65 -17.94 0.33
N LEU A 125 -4.80 -17.80 0.98
CA LEU A 125 -5.50 -16.52 1.09
C LEU A 125 -4.67 -15.49 1.87
N THR A 126 -4.01 -15.91 2.95
CA THR A 126 -3.10 -15.03 3.72
C THR A 126 -1.96 -14.50 2.85
N ILE A 127 -1.33 -15.35 2.03
CA ILE A 127 -0.28 -14.94 1.11
C ILE A 127 -0.81 -13.95 0.08
N VAL A 128 -1.96 -14.22 -0.53
CA VAL A 128 -2.58 -13.32 -1.51
C VAL A 128 -2.90 -11.95 -0.90
N LEU A 129 -3.44 -11.92 0.31
CA LEU A 129 -3.75 -10.66 1.01
C LEU A 129 -2.49 -9.86 1.38
N SER A 130 -1.36 -10.52 1.63
CA SER A 130 -0.11 -9.87 1.98
C SER A 130 0.53 -9.10 0.81
N ILE A 131 0.19 -9.42 -0.44
CA ILE A 131 0.80 -8.83 -1.66
C ILE A 131 0.71 -7.29 -1.65
N ASN A 132 -0.43 -6.73 -1.28
CA ASN A 132 -0.63 -5.28 -1.27
C ASN A 132 0.34 -4.55 -0.33
N LEU A 133 0.47 -5.03 0.91
CA LEU A 133 1.39 -4.45 1.89
C LEU A 133 2.85 -4.66 1.48
N LEU A 134 3.17 -5.81 0.92
CA LEU A 134 4.51 -6.09 0.43
C LEU A 134 4.93 -5.12 -0.68
N ILE A 135 4.06 -4.89 -1.67
CA ILE A 135 4.29 -3.91 -2.75
C ILE A 135 4.49 -2.51 -2.15
N GLN A 136 3.70 -2.15 -1.16
CA GLN A 136 3.77 -0.85 -0.51
C GLN A 136 5.14 -0.66 0.16
N TYR A 137 5.61 -1.61 0.98
CA TYR A 137 6.90 -1.53 1.67
C TYR A 137 8.08 -1.60 0.71
N MET A 138 8.03 -2.50 -0.27
CA MET A 138 9.16 -2.71 -1.17
C MET A 138 9.37 -1.59 -2.19
N PHE A 139 8.29 -0.90 -2.61
CA PHE A 139 8.37 -0.05 -3.80
C PHE A 139 7.70 1.33 -3.68
N SER A 140 6.72 1.51 -2.77
CA SER A 140 5.87 2.71 -2.81
C SER A 140 6.18 3.74 -1.74
N LEU A 141 6.49 3.31 -0.51
CA LEU A 141 6.56 4.20 0.67
C LEU A 141 7.64 5.27 0.55
N THR A 142 8.82 4.90 0.10
CA THR A 142 9.94 5.86 -0.09
C THR A 142 9.54 7.00 -1.01
N LEU A 143 8.94 6.67 -2.15
CA LEU A 143 8.50 7.66 -3.15
C LEU A 143 7.29 8.46 -2.66
N LYS A 144 6.38 7.84 -1.94
CA LYS A 144 5.24 8.51 -1.30
C LYS A 144 5.71 9.57 -0.30
N ASN A 145 6.71 9.24 0.52
CA ASN A 145 7.29 10.18 1.48
C ASN A 145 7.96 11.36 0.80
N LEU A 146 8.66 11.14 -0.33
CA LEU A 146 9.21 12.22 -1.15
C LEU A 146 8.11 13.16 -1.65
N LEU A 147 7.03 12.62 -2.21
CA LEU A 147 5.89 13.41 -2.69
C LEU A 147 5.25 14.20 -1.55
N THR A 148 5.16 13.61 -0.36
CA THR A 148 4.61 14.26 0.83
C THR A 148 5.52 15.40 1.31
N ALA A 149 6.84 15.17 1.35
CA ALA A 149 7.82 16.20 1.71
C ALA A 149 7.80 17.38 0.73
N ASP A 150 7.64 17.13 -0.57
CA ASP A 150 7.55 18.18 -1.59
C ASP A 150 6.15 18.80 -1.71
N LYS A 151 5.25 18.56 -0.75
CA LYS A 151 3.86 19.07 -0.74
C LYS A 151 3.04 18.65 -1.96
N LYS A 152 3.39 17.55 -2.58
CA LYS A 152 2.72 16.96 -3.75
C LYS A 152 1.93 15.70 -3.38
N THR A 153 1.44 15.62 -2.16
CA THR A 153 0.63 14.49 -1.65
C THR A 153 -0.61 14.23 -2.51
N TYR A 154 -1.12 15.28 -3.20
CA TYR A 154 -2.25 15.14 -4.12
C TYR A 154 -2.00 14.11 -5.23
N ILE A 155 -0.75 13.92 -5.67
CA ILE A 155 -0.40 12.90 -6.66
C ILE A 155 -0.61 11.50 -6.08
N ALA A 156 -0.14 11.28 -4.84
CA ALA A 156 -0.35 10.02 -4.15
C ALA A 156 -1.85 9.75 -3.91
N ASN A 157 -2.60 10.79 -3.52
CA ASN A 157 -4.03 10.70 -3.27
C ASN A 157 -4.82 10.35 -4.55
N PHE A 158 -4.56 11.04 -5.67
CA PHE A 158 -5.24 10.74 -6.93
C PHE A 158 -4.86 9.36 -7.48
N THR A 159 -3.60 8.95 -7.35
CA THR A 159 -3.18 7.59 -7.70
C THR A 159 -3.92 6.55 -6.88
N GLN A 160 -3.98 6.73 -5.56
CA GLN A 160 -4.70 5.82 -4.66
C GLN A 160 -6.20 5.79 -4.97
N MET A 161 -6.81 6.95 -5.26
CA MET A 161 -8.20 7.05 -5.64
C MET A 161 -8.50 6.27 -6.93
N ALA A 162 -7.66 6.44 -7.95
CA ALA A 162 -7.79 5.71 -9.21
C ALA A 162 -7.69 4.19 -9.00
N ILE A 163 -6.72 3.72 -8.19
CA ILE A 163 -6.56 2.32 -7.83
C ILE A 163 -7.79 1.80 -7.07
N THR A 164 -8.30 2.57 -6.09
CA THR A 164 -9.46 2.18 -5.29
C THR A 164 -10.72 2.06 -6.15
N LEU A 165 -10.97 3.01 -7.03
CA LEU A 165 -12.12 2.95 -7.96
C LEU A 165 -11.98 1.80 -8.96
N SER A 166 -10.78 1.61 -9.54
CA SER A 166 -10.50 0.46 -10.41
C SER A 166 -10.68 -0.87 -9.67
N ASN A 167 -10.31 -0.93 -8.39
CA ASN A 167 -10.49 -2.12 -7.58
C ASN A 167 -11.97 -2.47 -7.38
N ILE A 168 -12.84 -1.48 -7.18
CA ILE A 168 -14.30 -1.71 -7.09
C ILE A 168 -14.83 -2.31 -8.41
N VAL A 169 -14.47 -1.70 -9.54
CA VAL A 169 -14.90 -2.16 -10.86
C VAL A 169 -14.40 -3.59 -11.13
N MET A 170 -13.11 -3.82 -10.89
CA MET A 170 -12.50 -5.13 -11.11
C MET A 170 -13.02 -6.19 -10.14
N ALA A 171 -13.41 -5.82 -8.92
CA ALA A 171 -14.04 -6.74 -7.97
C ALA A 171 -15.39 -7.22 -8.51
N ILE A 172 -16.21 -6.32 -9.06
CA ILE A 172 -17.50 -6.67 -9.68
C ILE A 172 -17.27 -7.59 -10.89
N ILE A 173 -16.34 -7.23 -11.78
CA ILE A 173 -16.03 -8.01 -12.98
C ILE A 173 -15.47 -9.40 -12.60
N SER A 174 -14.58 -9.47 -11.61
CA SER A 174 -13.94 -10.73 -11.21
C SER A 174 -14.93 -11.76 -10.71
N VAL A 175 -15.95 -11.32 -9.96
CA VAL A 175 -17.00 -12.21 -9.44
C VAL A 175 -17.89 -12.74 -10.57
N TRP A 176 -18.11 -11.96 -11.62
CA TRP A 176 -18.90 -12.38 -12.77
C TRP A 176 -18.17 -13.40 -13.66
N ILE A 177 -16.83 -13.25 -13.79
CA ILE A 177 -16.01 -14.15 -14.64
C ILE A 177 -15.66 -15.42 -13.88
N TYR A 178 -15.17 -15.30 -12.65
CA TYR A 178 -14.71 -16.42 -11.83
C TYR A 178 -14.93 -16.11 -10.35
N PRO A 179 -16.00 -16.64 -9.74
CA PRO A 179 -16.36 -16.35 -8.35
C PRO A 179 -15.41 -17.06 -7.38
N SER A 180 -14.20 -16.54 -7.23
CA SER A 180 -13.18 -17.00 -6.28
C SER A 180 -12.63 -15.82 -5.50
N ILE A 181 -12.58 -15.94 -4.17
CA ILE A 181 -12.03 -14.90 -3.30
C ILE A 181 -10.53 -14.70 -3.54
N HIS A 182 -9.79 -15.74 -3.85
CA HIS A 182 -8.37 -15.66 -4.21
C HIS A 182 -8.18 -14.85 -5.50
N PHE A 183 -9.00 -15.11 -6.52
CA PHE A 183 -8.94 -14.38 -7.79
C PHE A 183 -9.26 -12.88 -7.60
N LEU A 184 -10.32 -12.58 -6.84
CA LEU A 184 -10.70 -11.20 -6.50
C LEU A 184 -9.56 -10.47 -5.78
N LYS A 185 -8.95 -11.10 -4.78
CA LYS A 185 -7.86 -10.48 -4.01
C LYS A 185 -6.54 -10.41 -4.77
N LEU A 186 -6.26 -11.37 -5.65
CA LEU A 186 -5.11 -11.31 -6.57
C LEU A 186 -5.21 -10.11 -7.52
N ILE A 187 -6.36 -9.91 -8.14
CA ILE A 187 -6.58 -8.74 -9.02
C ILE A 187 -6.37 -7.45 -8.24
N SER A 188 -6.91 -7.36 -7.02
CA SER A 188 -6.66 -6.22 -6.13
C SER A 188 -5.17 -6.00 -5.90
N GLY A 189 -4.41 -7.07 -5.62
CA GLY A 189 -2.96 -7.02 -5.45
C GLY A 189 -2.24 -6.52 -6.69
N CYS A 190 -2.61 -7.03 -7.87
CA CYS A 190 -2.01 -6.59 -9.13
C CYS A 190 -2.27 -5.11 -9.44
N LEU A 191 -3.46 -4.59 -9.13
CA LEU A 191 -3.76 -3.17 -9.29
C LEU A 191 -2.86 -2.27 -8.44
N PHE A 192 -2.45 -2.71 -7.26
CA PHE A 192 -1.54 -1.95 -6.41
C PHE A 192 -0.13 -1.79 -7.01
N LEU A 193 0.28 -2.64 -7.97
CA LEU A 193 1.54 -2.45 -8.71
C LEU A 193 1.57 -1.16 -9.55
N LEU A 194 0.43 -0.61 -9.89
CA LEU A 194 0.35 0.67 -10.58
C LEU A 194 0.89 1.83 -9.73
N GLN A 195 0.76 1.74 -8.41
CA GLN A 195 1.19 2.81 -7.50
C GLN A 195 2.70 3.09 -7.59
N PRO A 196 3.60 2.12 -7.39
CA PRO A 196 5.04 2.38 -7.51
C PRO A 196 5.45 2.76 -8.93
N VAL A 197 4.78 2.23 -9.96
CA VAL A 197 5.05 2.61 -11.35
C VAL A 197 4.78 4.08 -11.60
N ILE A 198 3.62 4.58 -11.17
CA ILE A 198 3.24 5.99 -11.30
C ILE A 198 4.19 6.88 -10.49
N PHE A 199 4.47 6.51 -9.23
CA PHE A 199 5.36 7.30 -8.37
C PHE A 199 6.79 7.35 -8.91
N LYS A 200 7.31 6.23 -9.41
CA LYS A 200 8.64 6.15 -10.00
C LYS A 200 8.73 6.96 -11.30
N SER A 201 7.73 6.85 -12.17
CA SER A 201 7.66 7.62 -13.40
C SER A 201 7.64 9.13 -13.13
N TYR A 202 6.82 9.55 -12.16
CA TYR A 202 6.77 10.95 -11.74
C TYR A 202 8.08 11.41 -11.12
N SER A 203 8.65 10.61 -10.22
CA SER A 203 9.91 10.92 -9.54
C SER A 203 11.06 11.09 -10.53
N ASN A 204 11.22 10.18 -11.48
CA ASN A 204 12.28 10.23 -12.48
C ASN A 204 12.21 11.46 -13.39
N ARG A 205 10.99 12.02 -13.60
CA ARG A 205 10.81 13.22 -14.41
C ARG A 205 11.08 14.53 -13.66
N ASN A 206 10.89 14.53 -12.33
CA ASN A 206 10.88 15.76 -11.54
C ASN A 206 12.06 15.88 -10.57
N TYR A 207 12.74 14.78 -10.25
CA TYR A 207 13.84 14.77 -9.28
C TYR A 207 15.06 14.06 -9.85
N LYS A 208 16.24 14.58 -9.53
CA LYS A 208 17.54 13.98 -9.90
C LYS A 208 18.04 13.12 -8.73
N ILE A 209 17.53 11.89 -8.59
CA ILE A 209 17.90 10.99 -7.51
C ILE A 209 18.94 10.00 -8.02
N ASN A 210 20.10 9.99 -7.37
CA ASN A 210 21.14 8.99 -7.61
C ASN A 210 20.98 7.82 -6.63
N TRP A 211 20.40 6.73 -7.09
CA TRP A 211 20.16 5.52 -6.29
C TRP A 211 21.43 4.76 -5.89
N LYS A 212 22.60 5.18 -6.37
CA LYS A 212 23.93 4.63 -6.02
C LYS A 212 24.68 5.54 -5.02
N SER A 213 24.05 6.58 -4.50
CA SER A 213 24.65 7.50 -3.53
C SER A 213 25.11 6.74 -2.26
N LYS A 214 26.18 7.26 -1.64
CA LYS A 214 26.63 6.77 -0.34
C LYS A 214 25.56 7.05 0.73
N ILE A 215 25.55 6.20 1.75
CA ILE A 215 24.65 6.35 2.90
C ILE A 215 25.40 7.22 3.91
N ASP A 216 24.77 8.25 4.40
CA ASP A 216 25.17 8.99 5.59
C ASP A 216 24.58 8.35 6.83
#